data_af74f56885f9f88becf8bc5dcb8a26bf
#
_entry.id   af74f56885f9f88becf8bc5dcb8a26bf
#
_cell.length_a   1.000
_cell.length_b   1.000
_cell.length_c   1.000
_cell.angle_alpha   90.00
_cell.angle_beta   90.00
_cell.angle_gamma   90.00
#
_symmetry.space_group_name_H-M   'P 1'
#
loop_
_entity.id
_entity.type
_entity.pdbx_description
1 polymer ?
#
loop_
_entity_poly.entity_id
_entity_poly.type
_entity_poly.pdbx_seq_one_letter_code
_entity_poly.pdbx_strand_id
1 'polypeptide(L)' 'MQKPAVAKNSVVSVIFDTGGINIAIDAEALQNGCIGDTVRIRSDEYKKFYTGKVVDTNKVLVKI' A
#
# COMPACT_ATOMS: atom_id res chain seq x y z
N MET A 1 14.58 -18.14 -0.79
CA MET A 1 13.27 -17.57 -1.13
C MET A 1 13.13 -16.19 -0.51
N GLN A 2 12.78 -15.23 -1.32
CA GLN A 2 12.56 -13.88 -0.84
C GLN A 2 11.14 -13.74 -0.33
N LYS A 3 11.01 -13.19 0.86
CA LYS A 3 9.68 -12.87 1.37
C LYS A 3 9.18 -11.59 0.72
N PRO A 4 7.90 -11.51 0.35
CA PRO A 4 7.37 -10.26 -0.18
C PRO A 4 7.40 -9.17 0.90
N ALA A 5 7.60 -7.93 0.48
CA ALA A 5 7.55 -6.81 1.40
C ALA A 5 6.12 -6.56 1.88
N VAL A 6 5.15 -6.91 1.05
CA VAL A 6 3.73 -6.81 1.36
C VAL A 6 3.10 -8.17 1.10
N ALA A 7 2.37 -8.70 2.07
CA ALA A 7 1.68 -9.96 1.94
C ALA A 7 0.17 -9.74 1.77
N LYS A 8 -0.45 -10.61 1.00
CA LYS A 8 -1.90 -10.61 0.82
C LYS A 8 -2.60 -10.72 2.18
N ASN A 9 -3.66 -9.95 2.35
CA ASN A 9 -4.47 -9.90 3.57
C ASN A 9 -3.72 -9.33 4.79
N SER A 10 -2.59 -8.68 4.57
CA SER A 10 -1.86 -8.00 5.63
C SER A 10 -2.21 -6.52 5.67
N VAL A 11 -2.19 -5.95 6.86
CA VAL A 11 -2.38 -4.52 7.00
C VAL A 11 -1.08 -3.80 6.66
N VAL A 12 -1.18 -2.82 5.79
CA VAL A 12 -0.04 -2.03 5.35
C VAL A 12 -0.33 -0.54 5.57
N SER A 13 0.73 0.23 5.72
CA SER A 13 0.61 1.68 5.80
C SER A 13 0.60 2.26 4.40
N VAL A 14 -0.46 2.96 4.07
CA VAL A 14 -0.61 3.59 2.76
C VAL A 14 -0.35 5.08 2.91
N ILE A 15 0.58 5.58 2.12
CA ILE A 15 0.93 6.99 2.13
C ILE A 15 0.38 7.62 0.86
N PHE A 16 -0.51 8.59 1.03
CA PHE A 16 -1.05 9.36 -0.09
C PHE A 16 -0.22 10.63 -0.24
N ASP A 17 0.36 10.80 -1.40
CA ASP A 17 1.13 12.01 -1.73
C ASP A 17 0.28 12.89 -2.64
N THR A 18 -0.22 13.98 -2.10
CA THR A 18 -1.08 14.91 -2.83
C THR A 18 -0.46 16.29 -2.86
N GLY A 19 0.64 16.45 -3.60
CA GLY A 19 1.20 17.79 -3.82
C GLY A 19 1.63 18.54 -2.56
N GLY A 20 2.37 17.89 -1.68
CA GLY A 20 2.89 18.53 -0.48
C GLY A 20 2.24 18.12 0.82
N ILE A 21 1.12 17.38 0.75
CA ILE A 21 0.48 16.82 1.93
C ILE A 21 0.63 15.31 1.88
N ASN A 22 1.17 14.73 2.95
CA ASN A 22 1.30 13.28 3.08
C ASN A 22 0.29 12.80 4.11
N ILE A 23 -0.58 11.89 3.68
CA ILE A 23 -1.57 11.28 4.56
C ILE A 23 -1.26 9.80 4.65
N ALA A 24 -1.12 9.30 5.88
CA ALA A 24 -0.88 7.88 6.10
C ALA A 24 -2.12 7.24 6.70
N ILE A 25 -2.58 6.14 6.10
CA ILE A 25 -3.71 5.37 6.61
C ILE A 25 -3.35 3.90 6.59
N ASP A 26 -4.07 3.12 7.39
CA ASP A 26 -3.95 1.67 7.36
C ASP A 26 -4.90 1.10 6.32
N ALA A 27 -4.41 0.15 5.56
CA ALA A 27 -5.22 -0.52 4.53
C ALA A 27 -4.80 -1.98 4.44
N GLU A 28 -5.65 -2.77 3.79
CA GLU A 28 -5.38 -4.19 3.59
C GLU A 28 -4.83 -4.41 2.20
N ALA A 29 -3.72 -5.14 2.11
CA ALA A 29 -3.15 -5.51 0.82
C ALA A 29 -3.97 -6.65 0.22
N LEU A 30 -4.28 -6.55 -1.06
CA LEU A 30 -5.07 -7.55 -1.75
C LEU A 30 -4.21 -8.55 -2.52
N GLN A 31 -2.90 -8.32 -2.55
CA GLN A 31 -1.97 -9.20 -3.24
C GLN A 31 -0.58 -9.05 -2.67
N ASN A 32 0.26 -10.05 -2.93
CA ASN A 32 1.66 -9.99 -2.51
C ASN A 32 2.45 -9.06 -3.42
N GLY A 33 3.47 -8.42 -2.86
CA GLY A 33 4.36 -7.56 -3.64
C GLY A 33 5.68 -7.36 -2.96
N CYS A 34 6.72 -7.18 -3.78
CA CYS A 34 8.05 -6.82 -3.32
C CYS A 34 8.27 -5.32 -3.49
N ILE A 35 9.34 -4.80 -2.90
CA ILE A 35 9.68 -3.39 -3.07
C ILE A 35 9.85 -3.09 -4.56
N GLY A 36 9.15 -2.06 -5.02
CA GLY A 36 9.14 -1.69 -6.43
C GLY A 36 7.94 -2.22 -7.21
N ASP A 37 7.21 -3.18 -6.64
CA ASP A 37 6.03 -3.73 -7.28
C ASP A 37 4.81 -2.85 -7.02
N THR A 38 3.86 -2.92 -7.95
CA THR A 38 2.57 -2.25 -7.78
C THR A 38 1.58 -3.27 -7.23
N VAL A 39 0.92 -2.93 -6.15
CA VAL A 39 -0.05 -3.80 -5.51
C VAL A 39 -1.38 -3.10 -5.33
N ARG A 40 -2.44 -3.88 -5.25
CA ARG A 40 -3.76 -3.38 -4.95
C ARG A 40 -3.99 -3.38 -3.44
N ILE A 41 -4.57 -2.32 -2.96
CA ILE A 41 -4.90 -2.17 -1.54
C ILE A 41 -6.35 -1.74 -1.40
N ARG A 42 -6.91 -2.08 -0.25
CA ARG A 42 -8.27 -1.71 0.09
C ARG A 42 -8.26 -0.91 1.38
N SER A 43 -8.85 0.26 1.34
CA SER A 43 -9.03 1.06 2.54
C SER A 43 -10.33 0.68 3.23
N ASP A 44 -10.24 0.16 4.44
CA ASP A 44 -11.42 -0.20 5.22
C ASP A 44 -12.18 1.05 5.68
N GLU A 45 -11.46 2.12 5.93
CA GLU A 45 -12.05 3.36 6.43
C GLU A 45 -12.89 4.05 5.37
N TYR A 46 -12.40 4.06 4.13
CA TYR A 46 -13.09 4.71 3.02
C TYR A 46 -13.79 3.73 2.09
N LYS A 47 -13.61 2.44 2.32
CA LYS A 47 -14.17 1.36 1.49
C LYS A 47 -13.87 1.54 0.02
N LYS A 48 -12.65 1.95 -0.28
CA LYS A 48 -12.20 2.19 -1.65
C LYS A 48 -10.98 1.35 -1.96
N PHE A 49 -10.81 1.08 -3.25
CA PHE A 49 -9.65 0.35 -3.74
C PHE A 49 -8.66 1.32 -4.35
N TYR A 50 -7.40 1.11 -4.06
CA TYR A 50 -6.32 1.92 -4.61
C TYR A 50 -5.24 1.01 -5.14
N THR A 51 -4.46 1.54 -6.08
CA THR A 51 -3.26 0.87 -6.58
C THR A 51 -2.07 1.71 -6.14
N GLY A 52 -1.12 1.08 -5.46
CA GLY A 52 0.04 1.78 -4.97
C GLY A 52 1.32 1.01 -5.22
N LYS A 53 2.44 1.70 -5.09
CA LYS A 53 3.76 1.10 -5.27
C LYS A 53 4.35 0.78 -3.91
N VAL A 54 4.88 -0.42 -3.76
CA VAL A 54 5.54 -0.85 -2.53
C VAL A 54 6.89 -0.14 -2.44
N VAL A 55 7.07 0.66 -1.39
CA VAL A 55 8.31 1.41 -1.19
C VAL A 55 9.14 0.87 -0.04
N ASP A 56 8.52 0.12 0.86
CA ASP A 56 9.20 -0.49 1.99
C ASP A 56 8.36 -1.64 2.51
N THR A 57 8.86 -2.37 3.50
CA THR A 57 8.11 -3.44 4.13
C THR A 57 6.83 -2.90 4.75
N ASN A 58 5.69 -3.42 4.29
CA ASN A 58 4.35 -3.00 4.74
C ASN A 58 4.07 -1.51 4.51
N LYS A 59 4.73 -0.91 3.52
CA LYS A 59 4.50 0.49 3.16
C LYS A 59 4.22 0.60 1.68
N VAL A 60 3.15 1.30 1.35
CA VAL A 60 2.72 1.49 -0.03
C VAL A 60 2.51 2.98 -0.27
N LEU A 61 3.02 3.46 -1.38
CA LEU A 61 2.86 4.85 -1.77
C LEU A 61 1.82 4.97 -2.88
N VAL A 62 0.83 5.80 -2.66
CA VAL A 62 -0.18 6.12 -3.66
C VAL A 62 -0.03 7.59 -4.05
N LYS A 63 0.20 7.83 -5.32
CA LYS A 63 0.24 9.19 -5.86
C LYS A 63 -1.12 9.55 -6.42
N ILE A 64 -1.58 10.70 -6.07
CA ILE A 64 -2.86 11.22 -6.56
C ILE A 64 -2.64 12.43 -7.46
#